data_484445f230cc34ba0eeaff2701d30107
#
_entry.id   484445f230cc34ba0eeaff2701d30107
#
_cell.length_a   1.000
_cell.length_b   1.000
_cell.length_c   1.000
_cell.angle_alpha   90.00
_cell.angle_beta   90.00
_cell.angle_gamma   90.00
#
_symmetry.space_group_name_H-M   'P 1'
#
loop_
_entity.id
_entity.type
_entity.pdbx_description
1 polymer ?
#
loop_
_entity_poly.entity_id
_entity_poly.type
_entity_poly.pdbx_seq_one_letter_code
_entity_poly.pdbx_strand_id
1 'polypeptide(L)'
;AKPIINSYLLDELKWNKKNFKDFIKWFKETTNDRIKIAKEFIDLDEMESNYLTSYNVIYSVILRLRGIFLIKSVLNNDKFSNSFFKKFIIKLIPEFEFKKTYKIYKNLRDNKKIANVKIGIGIVKKLLEILEMEVKSLNDKQKK
;
A
#
# COMPACT_ATOMS: atom_id res chain seq x y z
N ALA A 1 -12.20 -7.49 10.81
CA ALA A 1 -12.85 -8.45 9.91
C ALA A 1 -12.22 -8.48 8.53
N LYS A 2 -11.91 -7.30 8.00
CA LYS A 2 -11.35 -7.20 6.65
C LYS A 2 -10.01 -7.93 6.48
N PRO A 3 -9.03 -7.84 7.42
CA PRO A 3 -7.79 -8.61 7.26
C PRO A 3 -8.02 -10.12 7.24
N ILE A 4 -8.99 -10.61 8.01
CA ILE A 4 -9.30 -12.03 8.04
C ILE A 4 -9.95 -12.46 6.72
N ILE A 5 -10.85 -11.64 6.19
CA ILE A 5 -11.52 -11.90 4.90
C ILE A 5 -10.48 -11.92 3.78
N ASN A 6 -9.55 -10.97 3.77
CA ASN A 6 -8.52 -10.91 2.74
C ASN A 6 -7.58 -12.11 2.82
N SER A 7 -7.21 -12.53 4.03
CA SER A 7 -6.37 -13.71 4.24
C SER A 7 -7.07 -14.97 3.73
N TYR A 8 -8.35 -15.12 4.05
CA TYR A 8 -9.16 -16.26 3.61
C TYR A 8 -9.28 -16.29 2.08
N LEU A 9 -9.54 -15.13 1.48
CA LEU A 9 -9.67 -15.02 0.03
C LEU A 9 -8.39 -15.42 -0.68
N LEU A 10 -7.23 -15.01 -0.17
CA LEU A 10 -5.95 -15.35 -0.77
C LEU A 10 -5.64 -16.84 -0.62
N ASP A 11 -5.99 -17.44 0.51
CA ASP A 11 -5.82 -18.88 0.70
C ASP A 11 -6.67 -19.67 -0.31
N GLU A 12 -7.89 -19.22 -0.53
CA GLU A 12 -8.78 -19.84 -1.50
C GLU A 12 -8.25 -19.67 -2.92
N LEU A 13 -7.77 -18.49 -3.27
CA LEU A 13 -7.20 -18.20 -4.58
C LEU A 13 -5.91 -18.98 -4.83
N LYS A 14 -5.16 -19.29 -3.78
CA LYS A 14 -3.94 -20.09 -3.87
C LYS A 14 -4.20 -21.49 -4.43
N TRP A 15 -5.37 -22.06 -4.16
CA TRP A 15 -5.75 -23.35 -4.69
C TRP A 15 -6.17 -23.31 -6.15
N ASN A 16 -6.49 -22.11 -6.69
CA ASN A 16 -6.89 -21.96 -8.08
C ASN A 16 -5.97 -20.96 -8.77
N LYS A 17 -4.97 -21.46 -9.48
CA LYS A 17 -3.96 -20.63 -10.14
C LYS A 17 -4.55 -19.61 -11.11
N LYS A 18 -5.60 -19.98 -11.83
CA LYS A 18 -6.23 -19.08 -12.79
C LYS A 18 -6.89 -17.90 -12.07
N ASN A 19 -7.65 -18.18 -11.03
CA ASN A 19 -8.31 -17.15 -10.24
C ASN A 19 -7.30 -16.22 -9.59
N PHE A 20 -6.16 -16.76 -9.15
CA PHE A 20 -5.13 -15.95 -8.54
C PHE A 20 -4.48 -15.00 -9.56
N LYS A 21 -4.24 -15.47 -10.78
CA LYS A 21 -3.72 -14.62 -11.85
C LYS A 21 -4.70 -13.50 -12.18
N ASP A 22 -5.99 -13.82 -12.27
CA ASP A 22 -7.03 -12.84 -12.53
C ASP A 22 -7.12 -11.83 -11.38
N PHE A 23 -6.97 -12.28 -10.14
CA PHE A 23 -6.95 -11.41 -8.97
C PHE A 23 -5.76 -10.44 -9.04
N ILE A 24 -4.56 -10.93 -9.38
CA ILE A 24 -3.37 -10.09 -9.49
C ILE A 24 -3.57 -9.03 -10.58
N LYS A 25 -4.13 -9.42 -11.72
CA LYS A 25 -4.42 -8.50 -12.81
C LYS A 25 -5.38 -7.40 -12.37
N TRP A 26 -6.47 -7.79 -11.72
CA TRP A 26 -7.43 -6.85 -11.16
C TRP A 26 -6.79 -5.92 -10.14
N PHE A 27 -5.97 -6.48 -9.24
CA PHE A 27 -5.28 -5.72 -8.20
C PHE A 27 -4.35 -4.67 -8.82
N LYS A 28 -3.61 -5.06 -9.86
CA LYS A 28 -2.72 -4.13 -10.57
C LYS A 28 -3.49 -3.00 -11.23
N GLU A 29 -4.55 -3.31 -11.94
CA GLU A 29 -5.37 -2.31 -12.61
C GLU A 29 -5.98 -1.32 -11.62
N THR A 30 -6.58 -1.82 -10.56
CA THR A 30 -7.19 -0.95 -9.54
C THR A 30 -6.13 -0.16 -8.77
N THR A 31 -4.95 -0.73 -8.55
CA THR A 31 -3.86 -0.02 -7.88
C THR A 31 -3.35 1.11 -8.76
N ASN A 32 -3.20 0.89 -10.07
CA ASN A 32 -2.80 1.96 -10.98
C ASN A 32 -3.80 3.11 -10.98
N ASP A 33 -5.09 2.81 -10.90
CA ASP A 33 -6.13 3.84 -10.79
C ASP A 33 -5.99 4.62 -9.48
N ARG A 34 -5.71 3.94 -8.38
CA ARG A 34 -5.51 4.59 -7.09
C ARG A 34 -4.25 5.46 -7.08
N ILE A 35 -3.20 5.04 -7.79
CA ILE A 35 -1.98 5.85 -7.94
C ILE A 35 -2.30 7.17 -8.65
N LYS A 36 -3.08 7.11 -9.72
CA LYS A 36 -3.48 8.33 -10.45
C LYS A 36 -4.26 9.28 -9.55
N ILE A 37 -5.22 8.76 -8.81
CA ILE A 37 -6.02 9.56 -7.88
C ILE A 37 -5.13 10.17 -6.80
N ALA A 38 -4.22 9.38 -6.24
CA ALA A 38 -3.30 9.86 -5.21
C ALA A 38 -2.44 11.01 -5.73
N LYS A 39 -1.93 10.90 -6.95
CA LYS A 39 -1.12 11.96 -7.55
C LYS A 39 -1.91 13.28 -7.67
N GLU A 40 -3.18 13.19 -8.04
CA GLU A 40 -4.02 14.37 -8.14
C GLU A 40 -4.21 15.06 -6.78
N PHE A 41 -4.48 14.29 -5.72
CA PHE A 41 -4.62 14.85 -4.37
C PHE A 41 -3.29 15.44 -3.86
N ILE A 42 -2.17 14.77 -4.14
CA ILE A 42 -0.86 15.26 -3.75
C ILE A 42 -0.57 16.60 -4.45
N ASP A 43 -0.85 16.68 -5.75
CA ASP A 43 -0.64 17.91 -6.51
C ASP A 43 -1.46 19.07 -5.95
N LEU A 44 -2.73 18.82 -5.60
CA LEU A 44 -3.59 19.83 -4.99
C LEU A 44 -3.05 20.30 -3.64
N ASP A 45 -2.64 19.37 -2.79
CA ASP A 45 -2.10 19.72 -1.48
C ASP A 45 -0.77 20.50 -1.63
N GLU A 46 0.07 20.11 -2.58
CA GLU A 46 1.34 20.77 -2.82
C GLU A 46 1.18 22.22 -3.26
N MET A 47 0.10 22.54 -3.96
CA MET A 47 -0.20 23.91 -4.35
C MET A 47 -0.46 24.82 -3.15
N GLU A 48 -0.92 24.27 -2.05
CA GLU A 48 -1.30 25.04 -0.86
C GLU A 48 -0.24 25.03 0.23
N SER A 49 0.48 23.92 0.39
CA SER A 49 1.47 23.78 1.45
C SER A 49 2.44 22.65 1.14
N ASN A 50 3.41 22.46 2.04
CA ASN A 50 4.35 21.34 1.93
C ASN A 50 3.87 20.09 2.68
N TYR A 51 2.63 20.12 3.17
CA TYR A 51 2.09 19.05 3.99
C TYR A 51 0.82 18.47 3.38
N LEU A 52 0.65 17.17 3.57
CA LEU A 52 -0.53 16.47 3.10
C LEU A 52 -1.72 16.76 4.01
N THR A 53 -2.86 17.11 3.42
CA THR A 53 -4.12 17.26 4.15
C THR A 53 -5.08 16.10 3.86
N SER A 54 -4.92 15.45 2.71
CA SER A 54 -5.79 14.35 2.27
C SER A 54 -5.28 13.02 2.83
N TYR A 55 -5.55 12.76 4.10
CA TYR A 55 -5.04 11.55 4.78
C TYR A 55 -5.53 10.24 4.14
N ASN A 56 -6.63 10.28 3.39
CA ASN A 56 -7.10 9.10 2.66
C ASN A 56 -6.09 8.60 1.62
N VAL A 57 -5.21 9.48 1.13
CA VAL A 57 -4.12 9.10 0.23
C VAL A 57 -3.17 8.15 0.97
N ILE A 58 -2.82 8.46 2.22
CA ILE A 58 -1.95 7.61 3.03
C ILE A 58 -2.59 6.24 3.22
N TYR A 59 -3.88 6.22 3.57
CA TYR A 59 -4.60 4.97 3.76
C TYR A 59 -4.54 4.11 2.49
N SER A 60 -4.85 4.72 1.35
CA SER A 60 -4.89 4.01 0.07
C SER A 60 -3.52 3.45 -0.31
N VAL A 61 -2.46 4.27 -0.19
CA VAL A 61 -1.11 3.86 -0.57
C VAL A 61 -0.61 2.72 0.32
N ILE A 62 -0.76 2.84 1.64
CA ILE A 62 -0.29 1.80 2.56
C ILE A 62 -1.11 0.52 2.40
N LEU A 63 -2.42 0.62 2.22
CA LEU A 63 -3.26 -0.53 1.99
C LEU A 63 -2.79 -1.31 0.75
N ARG A 64 -2.50 -0.61 -0.34
CA ARG A 64 -2.05 -1.23 -1.57
C ARG A 64 -0.64 -1.80 -1.46
N LEU A 65 0.26 -1.12 -0.75
CA LEU A 65 1.60 -1.65 -0.49
C LEU A 65 1.53 -2.95 0.31
N ARG A 66 0.74 -2.98 1.36
CA ARG A 66 0.57 -4.19 2.14
C ARG A 66 -0.04 -5.32 1.30
N GLY A 67 -0.98 -4.98 0.43
CA GLY A 67 -1.58 -5.95 -0.49
C GLY A 67 -0.56 -6.58 -1.42
N ILE A 68 0.36 -5.78 -1.96
CA ILE A 68 1.43 -6.27 -2.82
C ILE A 68 2.35 -7.22 -2.07
N PHE A 69 2.75 -6.86 -0.85
CA PHE A 69 3.60 -7.73 -0.04
C PHE A 69 2.92 -9.03 0.28
N LEU A 70 1.61 -9.00 0.53
CA LEU A 70 0.83 -10.21 0.76
C LEU A 70 0.80 -11.09 -0.48
N ILE A 71 0.57 -10.52 -1.66
CA ILE A 71 0.59 -11.23 -2.93
C ILE A 71 1.96 -11.86 -3.17
N LYS A 72 3.04 -11.11 -2.96
CA LYS A 72 4.39 -11.63 -3.13
C LYS A 72 4.68 -12.76 -2.17
N SER A 73 4.18 -12.68 -0.94
CA SER A 73 4.33 -13.76 0.02
C SER A 73 3.66 -15.05 -0.47
N VAL A 74 2.46 -14.93 -1.04
CA VAL A 74 1.76 -16.08 -1.63
C VAL A 74 2.54 -16.64 -2.81
N LEU A 75 3.04 -15.77 -3.70
CA LEU A 75 3.80 -16.20 -4.88
C LEU A 75 5.10 -16.91 -4.50
N ASN A 76 5.76 -16.48 -3.43
CA ASN A 76 7.00 -17.05 -2.95
C ASN A 76 6.82 -18.14 -1.91
N ASN A 77 5.56 -18.49 -1.62
CA ASN A 77 5.23 -19.50 -0.60
C ASN A 77 5.73 -19.13 0.80
N ASP A 78 5.80 -17.84 1.09
CA ASP A 78 6.25 -17.32 2.38
C ASP A 78 5.05 -16.84 3.19
N LYS A 79 5.24 -16.71 4.51
CA LYS A 79 4.22 -16.11 5.37
C LYS A 79 4.36 -14.59 5.36
N PHE A 80 3.23 -13.89 5.25
CA PHE A 80 3.22 -12.44 5.38
C PHE A 80 3.53 -12.05 6.83
N SER A 81 4.38 -11.03 6.99
CA SER A 81 4.75 -10.51 8.30
C SER A 81 4.73 -8.98 8.25
N ASN A 82 4.01 -8.36 9.18
CA ASN A 82 4.03 -6.90 9.33
C ASN A 82 5.44 -6.40 9.66
N SER A 83 6.19 -7.19 10.42
CA SER A 83 7.57 -6.85 10.76
C SER A 83 8.44 -6.77 9.51
N PHE A 84 8.30 -7.73 8.60
CA PHE A 84 9.03 -7.74 7.34
C PHE A 84 8.65 -6.54 6.47
N PHE A 85 7.36 -6.25 6.37
CA PHE A 85 6.86 -5.11 5.62
C PHE A 85 7.43 -3.80 6.16
N LYS A 86 7.39 -3.60 7.46
CA LYS A 86 7.93 -2.40 8.10
C LYS A 86 9.42 -2.27 7.84
N LYS A 87 10.18 -3.35 7.98
CA LYS A 87 11.62 -3.33 7.75
C LYS A 87 11.95 -2.92 6.32
N PHE A 88 11.16 -3.38 5.36
CA PHE A 88 11.37 -3.00 3.96
C PHE A 88 11.18 -1.50 3.77
N ILE A 89 10.09 -0.96 4.31
CA ILE A 89 9.76 0.46 4.11
C ILE A 89 10.76 1.38 4.80
N ILE A 90 11.20 1.05 6.03
CA ILE A 90 12.13 1.92 6.75
C ILE A 90 13.54 1.94 6.19
N LYS A 91 13.87 1.05 5.25
CA LYS A 91 15.10 1.17 4.47
C LYS A 91 15.02 2.30 3.44
N LEU A 92 13.81 2.70 3.07
CA LEU A 92 13.56 3.64 1.98
C LEU A 92 13.09 5.00 2.47
N ILE A 93 12.45 5.06 3.64
CA ILE A 93 12.04 6.32 4.27
C ILE A 93 12.40 6.26 5.75
N PRO A 94 12.59 7.44 6.42
CA PRO A 94 12.95 7.45 7.84
C PRO A 94 11.90 6.74 8.71
N GLU A 95 12.37 5.97 9.69
CA GLU A 95 11.50 5.20 10.57
C GLU A 95 10.46 6.07 11.28
N PHE A 96 10.90 7.25 11.75
CA PHE A 96 10.00 8.18 12.44
C PHE A 96 8.84 8.61 11.52
N GLU A 97 9.15 8.92 10.28
CA GLU A 97 8.14 9.33 9.29
C GLU A 97 7.21 8.18 8.94
N PHE A 98 7.76 6.97 8.81
CA PHE A 98 6.92 5.80 8.54
C PHE A 98 5.97 5.52 9.70
N LYS A 99 6.44 5.63 10.94
CA LYS A 99 5.59 5.41 12.12
C LYS A 99 4.42 6.37 12.15
N LYS A 100 4.63 7.64 11.79
CA LYS A 100 3.55 8.62 11.73
C LYS A 100 2.53 8.25 10.67
N THR A 101 2.97 7.91 9.47
CA THR A 101 2.07 7.56 8.37
C THR A 101 1.32 6.27 8.66
N TYR A 102 1.99 5.28 9.23
CA TYR A 102 1.37 4.00 9.55
C TYR A 102 0.30 4.15 10.63
N LYS A 103 0.54 5.03 11.60
CA LYS A 103 -0.45 5.33 12.64
C LYS A 103 -1.71 5.95 12.04
N ILE A 104 -1.56 6.86 11.08
CA ILE A 104 -2.70 7.42 10.36
C ILE A 104 -3.47 6.33 9.63
N TYR A 105 -2.76 5.44 8.94
CA TYR A 105 -3.36 4.31 8.25
C TYR A 105 -4.20 3.44 9.21
N LYS A 106 -3.63 3.08 10.36
CA LYS A 106 -4.31 2.24 11.35
C LYS A 106 -5.55 2.92 11.91
N ASN A 107 -5.44 4.22 12.21
CA ASN A 107 -6.56 4.97 12.77
C ASN A 107 -7.71 5.09 11.78
N LEU A 108 -7.41 5.32 10.50
CA LEU A 108 -8.43 5.34 9.45
C LEU A 108 -9.08 3.98 9.28
N ARG A 109 -8.26 2.92 9.28
CA ARG A 109 -8.78 1.56 9.18
C ARG A 109 -9.73 1.22 10.33
N ASP A 110 -9.41 1.67 11.54
CA ASP A 110 -10.15 1.34 12.75
C ASP A 110 -11.23 2.37 13.10
N ASN A 111 -11.48 3.33 12.21
CA ASN A 111 -12.46 4.40 12.43
C ASN A 111 -12.17 5.25 13.66
N LYS A 112 -10.92 5.44 14.01
CA LYS A 112 -10.50 6.28 15.13
C LYS A 112 -10.21 7.70 14.66
N LYS A 113 -10.33 8.66 15.59
CA LYS A 113 -9.96 10.04 15.29
C LYS A 113 -8.49 10.14 14.97
N ILE A 114 -8.17 10.94 13.95
CA ILE A 114 -6.79 11.21 13.56
C ILE A 114 -6.37 12.49 14.25
N ALA A 115 -5.28 12.40 15.03
CA ALA A 115 -4.65 13.58 15.59
C ALA A 115 -4.12 14.44 14.45
N ASN A 116 -4.04 15.76 14.67
CA ASN A 116 -3.54 16.68 13.66
C ASN A 116 -2.03 16.47 13.51
N VAL A 117 -1.64 15.55 12.64
CA VAL A 117 -0.24 15.18 12.40
C VAL A 117 0.18 15.71 11.05
N LYS A 118 1.30 16.42 11.00
CA LYS A 118 1.84 16.94 9.75
C LYS A 118 2.67 15.88 9.06
N ILE A 119 2.27 15.51 7.84
CA ILE A 119 3.00 14.58 7.00
C ILE A 119 3.53 15.35 5.79
N GLY A 120 4.84 15.35 5.61
CA GLY A 120 5.46 16.03 4.47
C GLY A 120 5.07 15.39 3.16
N ILE A 121 4.81 16.21 2.16
CA ILE A 121 4.42 15.71 0.83
C ILE A 121 5.54 14.86 0.23
N GLY A 122 6.81 15.21 0.51
CA GLY A 122 7.94 14.42 0.02
C GLY A 122 7.91 12.97 0.48
N ILE A 123 7.49 12.72 1.72
CA ILE A 123 7.34 11.35 2.25
C ILE A 123 6.25 10.60 1.51
N VAL A 124 5.12 11.25 1.27
CA VAL A 124 3.99 10.63 0.57
C VAL A 124 4.37 10.32 -0.88
N LYS A 125 5.07 11.25 -1.54
CA LYS A 125 5.58 11.02 -2.90
C LYS A 125 6.52 9.82 -2.95
N LYS A 126 7.37 9.68 -1.94
CA LYS A 126 8.30 8.56 -1.85
C LYS A 126 7.55 7.24 -1.70
N LEU A 127 6.56 7.20 -0.82
CA LEU A 127 5.72 6.01 -0.66
C LEU A 127 5.02 5.63 -1.96
N LEU A 128 4.54 6.64 -2.70
CA LEU A 128 3.87 6.41 -3.97
C LEU A 128 4.83 5.86 -5.02
N GLU A 129 6.07 6.36 -5.07
CA GLU A 129 7.11 5.83 -5.95
C GLU A 129 7.39 4.35 -5.64
N ILE A 130 7.49 4.02 -4.35
CA ILE A 130 7.69 2.63 -3.92
C ILE A 130 6.52 1.76 -4.43
N LEU A 131 5.30 2.24 -4.28
CA LEU A 131 4.12 1.52 -4.75
C LEU A 131 4.17 1.28 -6.26
N GLU A 132 4.53 2.30 -7.03
CA GLU A 132 4.66 2.17 -8.49
C GLU A 132 5.69 1.12 -8.87
N MET A 133 6.85 1.14 -8.21
CA MET A 133 7.91 0.16 -8.45
C MET A 133 7.46 -1.26 -8.14
N GLU A 134 6.74 -1.42 -7.03
CA GLU A 134 6.28 -2.74 -6.60
C GLU A 134 5.19 -3.29 -7.51
N VAL A 135 4.31 -2.45 -8.03
CA VAL A 135 3.31 -2.87 -9.01
C VAL A 135 3.98 -3.37 -10.28
N LYS A 136 4.99 -2.66 -10.76
CA LYS A 136 5.77 -3.09 -11.94
C LYS A 136 6.48 -4.41 -11.69
N SER A 137 7.00 -4.61 -10.49
CA SER A 137 7.65 -5.86 -10.10
C SER A 137 6.71 -7.06 -10.16
N LEU A 138 5.42 -6.85 -9.88
CA LEU A 138 4.42 -7.91 -10.05
C LEU A 138 4.28 -8.36 -11.50
N ASN A 139 4.36 -7.42 -12.44
CA ASN A 139 4.31 -7.75 -13.87
C ASN A 139 5.43 -8.69 -14.27
N ASP A 140 6.64 -8.38 -13.85
CA ASP A 140 7.82 -9.16 -14.21
C ASP A 140 7.72 -10.59 -13.68
N LYS A 141 7.22 -10.76 -12.45
CA LYS A 141 7.02 -12.07 -11.86
C LYS A 141 5.93 -12.88 -12.54
N GLN A 142 4.92 -12.23 -13.09
CA GLN A 142 3.84 -12.90 -13.81
C GLN A 142 4.28 -13.46 -15.15
N LYS A 143 5.28 -12.85 -15.78
CA LYS A 143 5.81 -13.29 -17.06
C LYS A 143 6.63 -14.57 -16.95
N LYS A 144 7.03 -14.93 -15.76
CA LYS A 144 7.71 -16.18 -15.47
C LYS A 144 6.71 -17.23 -15.06
#